data_ff2a77ceb66b8e0dc40dd98a091f7163
#
_entry.id   ff2a77ceb66b8e0dc40dd98a091f7163
#
_cell.length_a   1.000
_cell.length_b   1.000
_cell.length_c   1.000
_cell.angle_alpha   90.00
_cell.angle_beta   90.00
_cell.angle_gamma   90.00
#
_symmetry.space_group_name_H-M   'P 1'
#
loop_
_entity.id
_entity.type
_entity.pdbx_description
1 polymer ?
#
loop_
_entity_poly.entity_id
_entity_poly.type
_entity_poly.pdbx_seq_one_letter_code
_entity_poly.pdbx_strand_id
1 'polypeptide(L)'
;MDFFIRIPFLFLITGITAFFYFESNYQKLKQVDYVKLQESTLDETFITSIGTDKNYANMVAIQPYMIPADYSSETRFYEKLESYIIKAKRSGFLKERTTIIFPDHIGTPLYLIDERREVYTSKTLDDMFSNLNSTKYPNLKRTNFTTKIDLTKYFLDEKSKLVKDTYVSTFSKLALFYKVNILAGSIVLPISSLSNGELKFIENDRKVYGFMFDNKGKITQKVERKYLYSFETDFLTPGKPPEEGLVVPGIPNKMAVLFSGDTLLPISYTRIIQVTDLWVSPAFKLTTENMDYSKLEISGEIQNPSKSNFKESDSLLTSRELWNKFSTPGRHASTSSKSYIQVFLNGEFYDYKLDSWSCANSKSSGRQEFIEPRKTSAILNLNL
;
A
#
# COMPACT_ATOMS: atom_id res chain seq x y z
N MET A 1 -42.42 2.38 -49.12
CA MET A 1 -41.77 3.53 -48.46
C MET A 1 -40.98 3.17 -47.20
N ASP A 2 -41.13 1.95 -46.67
CA ASP A 2 -40.46 1.54 -45.41
C ASP A 2 -39.02 1.00 -45.53
N PHE A 3 -38.61 0.69 -46.76
CA PHE A 3 -37.26 0.11 -46.97
C PHE A 3 -36.14 1.15 -46.92
N PHE A 4 -36.41 2.38 -47.31
CA PHE A 4 -35.42 3.48 -47.31
C PHE A 4 -35.14 4.09 -45.93
N ILE A 5 -35.99 3.87 -44.94
CA ILE A 5 -35.81 4.39 -43.60
C ILE A 5 -35.01 3.39 -42.72
N ARG A 6 -35.06 2.11 -43.01
CA ARG A 6 -34.39 1.06 -42.24
C ARG A 6 -32.87 1.01 -42.44
N ILE A 7 -32.39 1.35 -43.63
CA ILE A 7 -30.96 1.33 -43.97
C ILE A 7 -30.17 2.40 -43.20
N PRO A 8 -30.56 3.69 -43.17
CA PRO A 8 -29.82 4.67 -42.39
C PRO A 8 -29.88 4.42 -40.87
N PHE A 9 -30.97 3.82 -40.35
CA PHE A 9 -31.08 3.47 -38.92
C PHE A 9 -30.15 2.33 -38.55
N LEU A 10 -29.95 1.33 -39.42
CA LEU A 10 -29.00 0.23 -39.22
C LEU A 10 -27.55 0.74 -39.21
N PHE A 11 -27.19 1.67 -40.12
CA PHE A 11 -25.88 2.31 -40.15
C PHE A 11 -25.64 3.20 -38.94
N LEU A 12 -26.65 3.84 -38.40
CA LEU A 12 -26.56 4.63 -37.19
C LEU A 12 -26.29 3.73 -35.96
N ILE A 13 -27.00 2.62 -35.82
CA ILE A 13 -26.81 1.67 -34.73
C ILE A 13 -25.44 1.01 -34.83
N THR A 14 -25.02 0.55 -36.01
CA THR A 14 -23.70 -0.03 -36.20
C THR A 14 -22.59 0.99 -36.00
N GLY A 15 -22.77 2.25 -36.38
CA GLY A 15 -21.83 3.33 -36.09
C GLY A 15 -21.72 3.65 -34.61
N ILE A 16 -22.84 3.69 -33.91
CA ILE A 16 -22.86 3.91 -32.43
C ILE A 16 -22.24 2.72 -31.68
N THR A 17 -22.58 1.48 -32.05
CA THR A 17 -21.99 0.29 -31.43
C THR A 17 -20.50 0.17 -31.75
N ALA A 18 -20.07 0.49 -32.97
CA ALA A 18 -18.66 0.55 -33.34
C ALA A 18 -17.90 1.65 -32.55
N PHE A 19 -18.51 2.83 -32.41
CA PHE A 19 -17.95 3.92 -31.64
C PHE A 19 -17.75 3.53 -30.16
N PHE A 20 -18.78 2.96 -29.52
CA PHE A 20 -18.64 2.49 -28.14
C PHE A 20 -17.67 1.33 -28.00
N TYR A 21 -17.61 0.41 -28.98
CA TYR A 21 -16.64 -0.67 -28.99
C TYR A 21 -15.21 -0.16 -29.17
N PHE A 22 -15.01 0.80 -30.08
CA PHE A 22 -13.71 1.46 -30.29
C PHE A 22 -13.29 2.27 -29.06
N GLU A 23 -14.19 3.11 -28.50
CA GLU A 23 -13.91 3.86 -27.27
C GLU A 23 -13.52 2.92 -26.12
N SER A 24 -14.29 1.86 -25.91
CA SER A 24 -14.05 0.89 -24.85
C SER A 24 -12.73 0.12 -25.00
N ASN A 25 -12.34 -0.24 -26.23
CA ASN A 25 -11.11 -1.01 -26.47
C ASN A 25 -9.86 -0.14 -26.71
N TYR A 26 -10.02 1.09 -27.20
CA TYR A 26 -8.91 2.00 -27.44
C TYR A 26 -8.36 2.61 -26.15
N GLN A 27 -9.17 2.70 -25.11
CA GLN A 27 -8.83 3.36 -23.86
C GLN A 27 -8.13 2.46 -22.84
N LYS A 28 -8.25 1.15 -22.96
CA LYS A 28 -7.62 0.22 -21.99
C LYS A 28 -6.13 0.04 -22.24
N LEU A 29 -5.37 -0.05 -21.16
CA LEU A 29 -3.95 -0.41 -21.22
C LEU A 29 -3.80 -1.82 -21.78
N LYS A 30 -3.21 -1.96 -22.96
CA LYS A 30 -2.98 -3.26 -23.62
C LYS A 30 -1.89 -4.03 -22.89
N GLN A 31 -1.89 -5.36 -23.02
CA GLN A 31 -0.87 -6.22 -22.40
C GLN A 31 0.55 -5.90 -22.92
N VAL A 32 0.69 -5.60 -24.21
CA VAL A 32 1.99 -5.22 -24.79
C VAL A 32 2.54 -3.93 -24.16
N ASP A 33 1.70 -2.93 -23.89
CA ASP A 33 2.11 -1.69 -23.25
C ASP A 33 2.46 -1.92 -21.77
N TYR A 34 1.70 -2.78 -21.08
CA TYR A 34 1.99 -3.17 -19.70
C TYR A 34 3.35 -3.86 -19.58
N VAL A 35 3.62 -4.83 -20.44
CA VAL A 35 4.93 -5.53 -20.46
C VAL A 35 6.07 -4.54 -20.68
N LYS A 36 5.95 -3.62 -21.64
CA LYS A 36 6.97 -2.59 -21.89
C LYS A 36 7.20 -1.68 -20.68
N LEU A 37 6.14 -1.30 -19.96
CA LEU A 37 6.25 -0.50 -18.74
C LEU A 37 6.95 -1.28 -17.62
N GLN A 38 6.70 -2.59 -17.52
CA GLN A 38 7.38 -3.46 -16.55
C GLN A 38 8.84 -3.73 -16.92
N GLU A 39 9.16 -3.94 -18.20
CA GLU A 39 10.53 -4.17 -18.67
C GLU A 39 11.44 -2.96 -18.42
N SER A 40 10.88 -1.75 -18.38
CA SER A 40 11.64 -0.55 -17.99
C SER A 40 12.01 -0.53 -16.50
N THR A 41 11.42 -1.41 -15.70
CA THR A 41 11.66 -1.57 -14.27
C THR A 41 12.39 -2.90 -14.04
N LEU A 42 13.73 -2.90 -14.11
CA LEU A 42 14.53 -4.09 -13.78
C LEU A 42 14.33 -4.44 -12.31
N ASP A 43 13.54 -5.48 -12.03
CA ASP A 43 13.19 -5.92 -10.68
C ASP A 43 14.07 -7.13 -10.27
N GLU A 44 15.31 -6.84 -9.86
CA GLU A 44 16.08 -7.80 -9.07
C GLU A 44 15.54 -7.82 -7.65
N THR A 45 14.86 -8.91 -7.27
CA THR A 45 14.35 -9.08 -5.92
C THR A 45 15.47 -9.52 -4.98
N PHE A 46 15.82 -8.68 -4.00
CA PHE A 46 16.72 -9.05 -2.92
C PHE A 46 15.99 -9.95 -1.92
N ILE A 47 16.60 -11.11 -1.56
CA ILE A 47 15.98 -12.09 -0.65
C ILE A 47 16.94 -12.39 0.49
N THR A 48 16.47 -12.21 1.74
CA THR A 48 17.26 -12.48 2.93
C THR A 48 16.43 -13.07 4.06
N SER A 49 17.10 -13.68 5.04
CA SER A 49 16.47 -14.28 6.22
C SER A 49 17.26 -13.96 7.48
N ILE A 50 16.52 -13.65 8.56
CA ILE A 50 17.04 -13.26 9.86
C ILE A 50 16.46 -14.17 10.94
N GLY A 51 17.24 -14.39 11.97
CA GLY A 51 16.88 -15.25 13.09
C GLY A 51 17.08 -16.74 12.79
N THR A 52 17.17 -17.53 13.85
CA THR A 52 17.34 -18.99 13.72
C THR A 52 16.02 -19.62 13.32
N ASP A 53 16.05 -20.40 12.25
CA ASP A 53 14.89 -21.15 11.82
C ASP A 53 14.62 -22.32 12.77
N LYS A 54 13.56 -22.19 13.55
CA LYS A 54 13.07 -23.23 14.45
C LYS A 54 11.93 -24.04 13.86
N ASN A 55 11.62 -23.80 12.56
CA ASN A 55 10.49 -24.36 11.84
C ASN A 55 9.13 -24.17 12.54
N TYR A 56 8.98 -23.07 13.27
CA TYR A 56 7.79 -22.79 14.07
C TYR A 56 6.88 -21.75 13.43
N ALA A 57 7.31 -20.50 13.40
CA ALA A 57 6.58 -19.38 12.81
C ALA A 57 7.56 -18.38 12.22
N ASN A 58 7.13 -17.65 11.23
CA ASN A 58 7.93 -16.57 10.62
C ASN A 58 7.05 -15.45 10.07
N MET A 59 7.70 -14.32 9.84
CA MET A 59 7.13 -13.19 9.13
C MET A 59 7.89 -12.95 7.85
N VAL A 60 7.17 -12.80 6.76
CA VAL A 60 7.74 -12.52 5.44
C VAL A 60 7.28 -11.15 4.98
N ALA A 61 8.14 -10.14 5.14
CA ALA A 61 7.89 -8.82 4.61
C ALA A 61 8.22 -8.78 3.12
N ILE A 62 7.28 -8.30 2.33
CA ILE A 62 7.43 -8.10 0.89
C ILE A 62 7.47 -6.60 0.63
N GLN A 63 8.65 -6.11 0.22
CA GLN A 63 8.86 -4.80 -0.36
C GLN A 63 8.66 -4.92 -1.86
N PRO A 64 7.46 -4.65 -2.39
CA PRO A 64 7.23 -4.74 -3.82
C PRO A 64 7.78 -3.51 -4.52
N TYR A 65 8.17 -3.63 -5.79
CA TYR A 65 8.37 -2.50 -6.67
C TYR A 65 7.13 -2.34 -7.54
N MET A 66 6.38 -1.26 -7.35
CA MET A 66 5.08 -1.02 -7.97
C MET A 66 5.12 0.19 -8.89
N ILE A 67 4.35 0.12 -9.97
CA ILE A 67 4.11 1.23 -10.90
C ILE A 67 2.59 1.42 -11.10
N PRO A 68 2.10 2.58 -11.58
CA PRO A 68 0.66 2.80 -11.81
C PRO A 68 0.00 1.71 -12.64
N ALA A 69 0.70 1.16 -13.65
CA ALA A 69 0.18 0.12 -14.52
C ALA A 69 -0.16 -1.20 -13.80
N ASP A 70 0.51 -1.52 -12.67
CA ASP A 70 0.22 -2.70 -11.86
C ASP A 70 -1.18 -2.65 -11.23
N TYR A 71 -1.76 -1.46 -11.09
CA TYR A 71 -3.08 -1.21 -10.53
C TYR A 71 -4.18 -1.07 -11.57
N SER A 72 -3.88 -1.30 -12.85
CA SER A 72 -4.82 -1.06 -13.94
C SER A 72 -5.95 -2.08 -14.03
N SER A 73 -5.84 -3.23 -13.37
CA SER A 73 -6.90 -4.23 -13.22
C SER A 73 -6.68 -5.10 -11.99
N GLU A 74 -7.74 -5.76 -11.50
CA GLU A 74 -7.63 -6.75 -10.41
C GLU A 74 -6.61 -7.84 -10.74
N THR A 75 -6.64 -8.35 -11.98
CA THR A 75 -5.73 -9.41 -12.42
C THR A 75 -4.26 -8.97 -12.32
N ARG A 76 -3.91 -7.78 -12.82
CA ARG A 76 -2.52 -7.30 -12.78
C ARG A 76 -2.05 -7.04 -11.36
N PHE A 77 -2.89 -6.46 -10.54
CA PHE A 77 -2.58 -6.26 -9.12
C PHE A 77 -2.35 -7.59 -8.40
N TYR A 78 -3.25 -8.56 -8.62
CA TYR A 78 -3.13 -9.91 -8.07
C TYR A 78 -1.83 -10.59 -8.53
N GLU A 79 -1.59 -10.68 -9.84
CA GLU A 79 -0.42 -11.36 -10.43
C GLU A 79 0.90 -10.72 -9.98
N LYS A 80 0.93 -9.38 -9.86
CA LYS A 80 2.11 -8.67 -9.36
C LYS A 80 2.43 -9.05 -7.92
N LEU A 81 1.46 -9.03 -7.02
CA LEU A 81 1.67 -9.43 -5.62
C LEU A 81 1.97 -10.94 -5.50
N GLU A 82 1.27 -11.77 -6.28
CA GLU A 82 1.50 -13.20 -6.32
C GLU A 82 2.92 -13.55 -6.74
N SER A 83 3.49 -12.82 -7.69
CA SER A 83 4.87 -13.04 -8.16
C SER A 83 5.90 -12.98 -7.03
N TYR A 84 5.72 -12.08 -6.07
CA TYR A 84 6.57 -11.99 -4.87
C TYR A 84 6.33 -13.13 -3.88
N ILE A 85 5.07 -13.54 -3.71
CA ILE A 85 4.75 -14.70 -2.85
C ILE A 85 5.34 -15.98 -3.43
N ILE A 86 5.33 -16.16 -4.75
CA ILE A 86 6.00 -17.27 -5.43
C ILE A 86 7.50 -17.25 -5.17
N LYS A 87 8.17 -16.09 -5.24
CA LYS A 87 9.58 -15.95 -4.92
C LYS A 87 9.86 -16.35 -3.46
N ALA A 88 9.04 -15.88 -2.51
CA ALA A 88 9.13 -16.26 -1.09
C ALA A 88 8.94 -17.77 -0.90
N LYS A 89 7.99 -18.39 -1.60
CA LYS A 89 7.73 -19.83 -1.58
C LYS A 89 8.94 -20.62 -2.12
N ARG A 90 9.52 -20.20 -3.24
CA ARG A 90 10.71 -20.82 -3.83
C ARG A 90 11.94 -20.73 -2.91
N SER A 91 12.02 -19.70 -2.09
CA SER A 91 13.07 -19.53 -1.07
C SER A 91 12.81 -20.35 0.21
N GLY A 92 11.74 -21.14 0.26
CA GLY A 92 11.41 -21.95 1.43
C GLY A 92 10.82 -21.19 2.62
N PHE A 93 10.35 -19.93 2.41
CA PHE A 93 9.87 -19.09 3.51
C PHE A 93 8.41 -19.33 3.88
N LEU A 94 7.62 -20.00 3.02
CA LEU A 94 6.22 -20.27 3.34
C LEU A 94 6.09 -21.56 4.16
N LYS A 95 5.66 -21.42 5.40
CA LYS A 95 5.42 -22.47 6.39
C LYS A 95 3.96 -22.41 6.86
N GLU A 96 3.53 -23.37 7.64
CA GLU A 96 2.17 -23.45 8.17
C GLU A 96 1.76 -22.18 8.96
N ARG A 97 2.72 -21.57 9.66
CA ARG A 97 2.48 -20.38 10.50
C ARG A 97 3.18 -19.13 9.96
N THR A 98 3.22 -18.99 8.65
CA THR A 98 3.76 -17.80 8.00
C THR A 98 2.73 -16.67 8.03
N THR A 99 3.21 -15.47 8.35
CA THR A 99 2.48 -14.23 8.12
C THR A 99 3.22 -13.39 7.09
N ILE A 100 2.58 -13.14 5.96
CA ILE A 100 3.09 -12.21 4.94
C ILE A 100 2.69 -10.78 5.32
N ILE A 101 3.59 -9.82 5.11
CA ILE A 101 3.38 -8.41 5.43
C ILE A 101 3.62 -7.59 4.18
N PHE A 102 2.61 -6.83 3.76
CA PHE A 102 2.72 -5.83 2.72
C PHE A 102 2.83 -4.41 3.29
N PRO A 103 3.40 -3.45 2.56
CA PRO A 103 3.65 -2.10 3.04
C PRO A 103 2.39 -1.23 3.14
N ASP A 104 2.55 -0.09 3.81
CA ASP A 104 1.54 0.97 3.86
C ASP A 104 1.18 1.46 2.46
N HIS A 105 -0.06 1.86 2.24
CA HIS A 105 -0.62 2.32 0.95
C HIS A 105 -0.53 1.35 -0.23
N ILE A 106 -0.21 0.07 -0.03
CA ILE A 106 -0.18 -0.90 -1.14
C ILE A 106 -1.53 -0.98 -1.88
N GLY A 107 -2.64 -0.78 -1.19
CA GLY A 107 -3.98 -0.83 -1.78
C GLY A 107 -4.49 0.52 -2.30
N THR A 108 -3.93 1.65 -1.85
CA THR A 108 -4.47 2.97 -2.20
C THR A 108 -4.43 3.27 -3.70
N PRO A 109 -3.37 2.94 -4.47
CA PRO A 109 -3.37 3.19 -5.90
C PRO A 109 -4.38 2.36 -6.71
N LEU A 110 -5.12 1.41 -6.10
CA LEU A 110 -6.25 0.74 -6.75
C LEU A 110 -7.35 1.71 -7.20
N TYR A 111 -7.35 2.94 -6.70
CA TYR A 111 -8.20 3.98 -7.25
C TYR A 111 -7.93 4.26 -8.74
N LEU A 112 -6.77 3.87 -9.27
CA LEU A 112 -6.45 3.93 -10.70
C LEU A 112 -7.05 2.78 -11.52
N ILE A 113 -7.72 1.78 -10.89
CA ILE A 113 -8.25 0.60 -11.58
C ILE A 113 -9.23 0.99 -12.70
N ASP A 114 -9.18 0.28 -13.82
CA ASP A 114 -10.04 0.45 -15.00
C ASP A 114 -10.00 1.86 -15.62
N GLU A 115 -8.92 2.61 -15.42
CA GLU A 115 -8.71 3.87 -16.12
C GLU A 115 -8.15 3.65 -17.53
N ARG A 116 -8.19 4.71 -18.35
CA ARG A 116 -7.63 4.68 -19.69
C ARG A 116 -6.10 4.64 -19.67
N ARG A 117 -5.50 4.20 -20.77
CA ARG A 117 -4.06 4.01 -20.95
C ARG A 117 -3.25 5.25 -20.52
N GLU A 118 -3.69 6.44 -20.92
CA GLU A 118 -2.99 7.70 -20.68
C GLU A 118 -2.78 7.98 -19.19
N VAL A 119 -3.69 7.51 -18.33
CA VAL A 119 -3.56 7.62 -16.87
C VAL A 119 -2.30 6.89 -16.39
N TYR A 120 -2.01 5.71 -16.92
CA TYR A 120 -0.87 4.89 -16.49
C TYR A 120 0.46 5.29 -17.13
N THR A 121 0.41 6.03 -18.24
CA THR A 121 1.58 6.47 -19.00
C THR A 121 1.89 7.95 -18.81
N SER A 122 1.16 8.65 -17.97
CA SER A 122 1.42 10.02 -17.57
C SER A 122 2.79 10.15 -16.91
N LYS A 123 3.46 11.27 -17.14
CA LYS A 123 4.79 11.52 -16.56
C LYS A 123 4.71 12.19 -15.19
N THR A 124 3.70 13.03 -15.00
CA THR A 124 3.47 13.75 -13.76
C THR A 124 2.10 13.42 -13.18
N LEU A 125 1.94 13.67 -11.89
CA LEU A 125 0.64 13.54 -11.23
C LEU A 125 -0.41 14.50 -11.84
N ASP A 126 0.03 15.69 -12.27
CA ASP A 126 -0.84 16.67 -12.93
C ASP A 126 -1.31 16.18 -14.29
N ASP A 127 -0.43 15.55 -15.07
CA ASP A 127 -0.82 14.92 -16.34
C ASP A 127 -1.84 13.80 -16.11
N MET A 128 -1.64 13.00 -15.05
CA MET A 128 -2.55 11.93 -14.68
C MET A 128 -3.96 12.48 -14.39
N PHE A 129 -4.09 13.51 -13.55
CA PHE A 129 -5.38 14.14 -13.27
C PHE A 129 -6.02 14.74 -14.53
N SER A 130 -5.23 15.36 -15.39
CA SER A 130 -5.70 15.91 -16.67
C SER A 130 -6.19 14.81 -17.63
N ASN A 131 -5.63 13.63 -17.51
CA ASN A 131 -5.98 12.46 -18.31
C ASN A 131 -7.18 11.66 -17.76
N LEU A 132 -7.71 12.01 -16.57
CA LEU A 132 -8.94 11.38 -16.11
C LEU A 132 -10.09 11.66 -17.08
N ASN A 133 -10.78 10.60 -17.50
CA ASN A 133 -11.78 10.70 -18.57
C ASN A 133 -13.05 11.41 -18.09
N SER A 134 -13.28 12.61 -18.59
CA SER A 134 -14.49 13.38 -18.31
C SER A 134 -15.79 12.74 -18.85
N THR A 135 -15.70 11.76 -19.77
CA THR A 135 -16.85 11.00 -20.25
C THR A 135 -17.25 9.91 -19.26
N LYS A 136 -16.27 9.24 -18.65
CA LYS A 136 -16.48 8.26 -17.58
C LYS A 136 -16.97 8.92 -16.28
N TYR A 137 -16.55 10.17 -16.05
CA TYR A 137 -16.91 10.95 -14.89
C TYR A 137 -17.63 12.25 -15.31
N PRO A 138 -18.90 12.18 -15.74
CA PRO A 138 -19.60 13.33 -16.31
C PRO A 138 -19.74 14.51 -15.33
N ASN A 139 -19.73 14.24 -14.05
CA ASN A 139 -19.76 15.29 -13.02
C ASN A 139 -18.44 16.07 -12.92
N LEU A 140 -17.31 15.54 -13.44
CA LEU A 140 -16.07 16.31 -13.54
C LEU A 140 -16.21 17.59 -14.37
N LYS A 141 -17.14 17.61 -15.35
CA LYS A 141 -17.45 18.81 -16.16
C LYS A 141 -18.49 19.72 -15.51
N ARG A 142 -19.36 19.19 -14.65
CA ARG A 142 -20.49 19.94 -14.07
C ARG A 142 -20.13 20.61 -12.75
N THR A 143 -19.21 20.06 -12.00
CA THR A 143 -18.67 20.63 -10.78
C THR A 143 -17.45 21.46 -11.16
N ASN A 144 -17.50 22.76 -10.88
CA ASN A 144 -16.31 23.59 -10.89
C ASN A 144 -15.41 23.13 -9.74
N PHE A 145 -14.63 22.06 -9.98
CA PHE A 145 -13.58 21.66 -9.04
C PHE A 145 -12.59 22.82 -8.99
N THR A 146 -12.63 23.56 -7.92
CA THR A 146 -11.76 24.72 -7.71
C THR A 146 -10.37 24.29 -7.27
N THR A 147 -10.23 23.04 -6.79
CA THR A 147 -8.97 22.53 -6.27
C THR A 147 -8.72 21.06 -6.66
N LYS A 148 -7.44 20.65 -6.67
CA LYS A 148 -7.06 19.23 -6.80
C LYS A 148 -7.63 18.35 -5.68
N ILE A 149 -7.85 18.94 -4.50
CA ILE A 149 -8.44 18.26 -3.33
C ILE A 149 -9.87 17.82 -3.63
N ASP A 150 -10.69 18.71 -4.22
CA ASP A 150 -12.08 18.39 -4.56
C ASP A 150 -12.15 17.27 -5.60
N LEU A 151 -11.27 17.31 -6.61
CA LEU A 151 -11.15 16.26 -7.62
C LEU A 151 -10.74 14.93 -6.99
N THR A 152 -9.78 14.95 -6.06
CA THR A 152 -9.35 13.76 -5.33
C THR A 152 -10.50 13.17 -4.51
N LYS A 153 -11.22 13.98 -3.76
CA LYS A 153 -12.39 13.54 -2.96
C LYS A 153 -13.44 12.86 -3.84
N TYR A 154 -13.81 13.53 -4.94
CA TYR A 154 -14.78 12.98 -5.88
C TYR A 154 -14.35 11.62 -6.44
N PHE A 155 -13.08 11.51 -6.86
CA PHE A 155 -12.52 10.28 -7.42
C PHE A 155 -12.51 9.13 -6.40
N LEU A 156 -12.17 9.46 -5.16
CA LEU A 156 -12.23 8.51 -4.06
C LEU A 156 -13.66 8.04 -3.79
N ASP A 157 -14.67 8.92 -3.86
CA ASP A 157 -16.07 8.55 -3.64
C ASP A 157 -16.58 7.58 -4.70
N GLU A 158 -16.39 7.92 -5.97
CA GLU A 158 -16.92 7.15 -7.10
C GLU A 158 -16.38 5.71 -7.14
N LYS A 159 -15.14 5.49 -6.68
CA LYS A 159 -14.46 4.20 -6.84
C LYS A 159 -14.34 3.38 -5.56
N SER A 160 -14.69 3.91 -4.41
CA SER A 160 -14.45 3.27 -3.10
C SER A 160 -14.96 1.84 -3.02
N LYS A 161 -16.14 1.54 -3.59
CA LYS A 161 -16.69 0.19 -3.58
C LYS A 161 -15.87 -0.77 -4.43
N LEU A 162 -15.55 -0.39 -5.67
CA LEU A 162 -14.73 -1.20 -6.58
C LEU A 162 -13.35 -1.48 -5.97
N VAL A 163 -12.73 -0.44 -5.42
CA VAL A 163 -11.41 -0.51 -4.80
C VAL A 163 -11.42 -1.44 -3.59
N LYS A 164 -12.42 -1.31 -2.70
CA LYS A 164 -12.62 -2.22 -1.57
C LYS A 164 -12.76 -3.67 -2.03
N ASP A 165 -13.65 -3.92 -3.00
CA ASP A 165 -13.96 -5.26 -3.48
C ASP A 165 -12.72 -5.91 -4.13
N THR A 166 -11.97 -5.16 -4.94
CA THR A 166 -10.71 -5.61 -5.55
C THR A 166 -9.64 -5.94 -4.50
N TYR A 167 -9.43 -5.04 -3.53
CA TYR A 167 -8.44 -5.24 -2.48
C TYR A 167 -8.78 -6.47 -1.63
N VAL A 168 -10.02 -6.59 -1.17
CA VAL A 168 -10.47 -7.72 -0.34
C VAL A 168 -10.38 -9.03 -1.14
N SER A 169 -10.85 -9.05 -2.39
CA SER A 169 -10.79 -10.21 -3.28
C SER A 169 -9.34 -10.69 -3.48
N THR A 170 -8.43 -9.76 -3.79
CA THR A 170 -7.02 -10.06 -4.03
C THR A 170 -6.36 -10.73 -2.81
N PHE A 171 -6.41 -10.09 -1.65
CA PHE A 171 -5.74 -10.59 -0.46
C PHE A 171 -6.40 -11.84 0.12
N SER A 172 -7.74 -11.95 0.01
CA SER A 172 -8.47 -13.17 0.38
C SER A 172 -8.03 -14.36 -0.47
N LYS A 173 -7.96 -14.20 -1.80
CA LYS A 173 -7.51 -15.26 -2.72
C LYS A 173 -6.06 -15.67 -2.44
N LEU A 174 -5.15 -14.69 -2.27
CA LEU A 174 -3.74 -14.96 -1.96
C LEU A 174 -3.58 -15.72 -0.63
N ALA A 175 -4.24 -15.27 0.43
CA ALA A 175 -4.17 -15.92 1.74
C ALA A 175 -4.70 -17.35 1.70
N LEU A 176 -5.85 -17.57 1.06
CA LEU A 176 -6.47 -18.87 0.90
C LEU A 176 -5.62 -19.84 0.07
N PHE A 177 -5.12 -19.37 -1.10
CA PHE A 177 -4.39 -20.21 -2.04
C PHE A 177 -3.03 -20.64 -1.49
N TYR A 178 -2.30 -19.73 -0.85
CA TYR A 178 -0.99 -20.01 -0.25
C TYR A 178 -1.06 -20.56 1.18
N LYS A 179 -2.26 -20.59 1.78
CA LYS A 179 -2.53 -21.06 3.16
C LYS A 179 -1.68 -20.32 4.20
N VAL A 180 -1.55 -19.01 4.04
CA VAL A 180 -0.77 -18.12 4.92
C VAL A 180 -1.64 -17.00 5.49
N ASN A 181 -1.26 -16.48 6.64
CA ASN A 181 -1.84 -15.23 7.11
C ASN A 181 -1.24 -14.05 6.32
N ILE A 182 -2.02 -13.00 6.07
CA ILE A 182 -1.55 -11.79 5.38
C ILE A 182 -1.96 -10.54 6.14
N LEU A 183 -0.98 -9.75 6.58
CA LEU A 183 -1.19 -8.34 6.86
C LEU A 183 -1.09 -7.58 5.53
N ALA A 184 -2.23 -7.19 5.00
CA ALA A 184 -2.37 -6.72 3.62
C ALA A 184 -1.88 -5.27 3.40
N GLY A 185 -0.98 -4.77 4.25
CA GLY A 185 -0.55 -3.38 4.23
C GLY A 185 -1.71 -2.44 4.54
N SER A 186 -1.84 -1.34 3.80
CA SER A 186 -2.98 -0.46 4.00
C SER A 186 -3.64 0.03 2.71
N ILE A 187 -4.83 0.60 2.90
CA ILE A 187 -5.68 1.19 1.88
C ILE A 187 -6.49 2.34 2.47
N VAL A 188 -6.75 3.38 1.67
CA VAL A 188 -7.70 4.45 2.01
C VAL A 188 -9.11 4.00 1.65
N LEU A 189 -10.02 4.03 2.62
CA LEU A 189 -11.44 3.69 2.41
C LEU A 189 -12.35 4.62 3.24
N PRO A 190 -13.63 4.76 2.86
CA PRO A 190 -14.66 5.34 3.72
C PRO A 190 -14.68 4.67 5.09
N ILE A 191 -15.12 5.40 6.12
CA ILE A 191 -15.22 4.85 7.48
C ILE A 191 -16.02 3.57 7.46
N SER A 192 -15.42 2.49 7.97
CA SER A 192 -15.92 1.14 7.78
C SER A 192 -16.03 0.38 9.09
N SER A 193 -17.09 -0.42 9.22
CA SER A 193 -17.21 -1.46 10.23
C SER A 193 -16.75 -2.80 9.70
N LEU A 194 -16.17 -3.62 10.57
CA LEU A 194 -15.84 -5.02 10.29
C LEU A 194 -16.68 -5.91 11.20
N SER A 195 -17.51 -6.76 10.61
CA SER A 195 -18.33 -7.73 11.34
C SER A 195 -18.33 -9.06 10.61
N ASN A 196 -18.03 -10.14 11.32
CA ASN A 196 -17.97 -11.51 10.77
C ASN A 196 -17.08 -11.67 9.52
N GLY A 197 -16.05 -10.81 9.36
CA GLY A 197 -15.15 -10.79 8.21
C GLY A 197 -15.68 -9.98 7.03
N GLU A 198 -16.83 -9.35 7.14
CA GLU A 198 -17.38 -8.45 6.13
C GLU A 198 -17.09 -6.99 6.48
N LEU A 199 -16.62 -6.25 5.47
CA LEU A 199 -16.31 -4.82 5.56
C LEU A 199 -17.46 -4.02 4.95
N LYS A 200 -18.09 -3.15 5.77
CA LYS A 200 -19.22 -2.30 5.35
C LYS A 200 -18.89 -0.84 5.60
N PHE A 201 -19.14 0.02 4.62
CA PHE A 201 -19.03 1.48 4.76
C PHE A 201 -20.17 1.99 5.68
N ILE A 202 -19.83 2.89 6.61
CA ILE A 202 -20.78 3.48 7.56
C ILE A 202 -20.85 5.01 7.47
N GLU A 203 -19.78 5.65 7.00
CA GLU A 203 -19.68 7.11 6.81
C GLU A 203 -18.83 7.40 5.57
N ASN A 204 -18.98 8.61 5.01
CA ASN A 204 -18.24 9.02 3.82
C ASN A 204 -16.83 9.54 4.11
N ASP A 205 -16.55 9.98 5.34
CA ASP A 205 -15.21 10.34 5.76
C ASP A 205 -14.27 9.15 5.61
N ARG A 206 -13.00 9.37 5.33
CA ARG A 206 -12.05 8.33 4.95
C ARG A 206 -10.93 8.20 5.95
N LYS A 207 -10.48 6.97 6.11
CA LYS A 207 -9.33 6.61 6.94
C LYS A 207 -8.37 5.70 6.19
N VAL A 208 -7.16 5.59 6.70
CA VAL A 208 -6.20 4.57 6.30
C VAL A 208 -6.41 3.32 7.15
N TYR A 209 -6.70 2.21 6.50
CA TYR A 209 -6.95 0.92 7.13
C TYR A 209 -5.93 -0.13 6.70
N GLY A 210 -5.41 -0.88 7.64
CA GLY A 210 -4.78 -2.17 7.39
C GLY A 210 -5.71 -3.32 7.80
N PHE A 211 -5.61 -4.45 7.10
CA PHE A 211 -6.43 -5.62 7.39
C PHE A 211 -5.56 -6.86 7.53
N MET A 212 -5.91 -7.69 8.54
CA MET A 212 -5.36 -9.03 8.71
C MET A 212 -6.30 -10.05 8.08
N PHE A 213 -5.78 -10.82 7.14
CA PHE A 213 -6.42 -11.98 6.55
C PHE A 213 -5.84 -13.26 7.17
N ASP A 214 -6.70 -14.18 7.56
CA ASP A 214 -6.26 -15.51 7.97
C ASP A 214 -5.97 -16.43 6.76
N ASN A 215 -5.39 -17.59 7.02
CA ASN A 215 -5.06 -18.59 5.99
C ASN A 215 -6.28 -19.23 5.30
N LYS A 216 -7.48 -18.82 5.66
CA LYS A 216 -8.75 -19.17 4.97
C LYS A 216 -9.28 -18.00 4.13
N GLY A 217 -8.52 -16.91 4.04
CA GLY A 217 -8.88 -15.72 3.27
C GLY A 217 -9.91 -14.81 3.95
N LYS A 218 -10.21 -15.01 5.23
CA LYS A 218 -11.17 -14.19 5.97
C LYS A 218 -10.48 -13.02 6.64
N ILE A 219 -11.08 -11.82 6.56
CA ILE A 219 -10.63 -10.67 7.36
C ILE A 219 -10.95 -10.94 8.83
N THR A 220 -9.92 -10.95 9.66
CA THR A 220 -10.06 -11.21 11.11
C THR A 220 -9.98 -9.95 11.94
N GLN A 221 -9.16 -8.98 11.52
CA GLN A 221 -8.90 -7.76 12.27
C GLN A 221 -8.64 -6.58 11.32
N LYS A 222 -8.92 -5.37 11.80
CA LYS A 222 -8.54 -4.11 11.13
C LYS A 222 -7.71 -3.25 12.05
N VAL A 223 -6.78 -2.49 11.46
CA VAL A 223 -5.98 -1.47 12.15
C VAL A 223 -6.21 -0.14 11.45
N GLU A 224 -6.31 0.93 12.22
CA GLU A 224 -6.47 2.29 11.71
C GLU A 224 -5.17 3.06 11.93
N ARG A 225 -4.68 3.78 10.91
CA ARG A 225 -3.55 4.71 11.09
C ARG A 225 -4.05 5.98 11.78
N LYS A 226 -3.37 6.38 12.82
CA LYS A 226 -3.76 7.54 13.63
C LYS A 226 -3.13 8.83 13.12
N TYR A 227 -1.85 8.82 12.86
CA TYR A 227 -1.11 10.03 12.51
C TYR A 227 -0.97 10.14 11.00
N LEU A 228 -1.63 11.16 10.46
CA LEU A 228 -1.65 11.46 9.03
C LEU A 228 -0.46 12.33 8.67
N TYR A 229 -0.01 12.20 7.43
CA TYR A 229 0.87 13.19 6.82
C TYR A 229 0.10 14.48 6.54
N SER A 230 0.78 15.61 6.48
CA SER A 230 0.14 16.92 6.27
C SER A 230 -0.66 16.97 4.97
N PHE A 231 -0.18 16.36 3.90
CA PHE A 231 -0.90 16.32 2.61
C PHE A 231 -2.16 15.44 2.63
N GLU A 232 -2.33 14.59 3.65
CA GLU A 232 -3.51 13.72 3.79
C GLU A 232 -4.63 14.36 4.60
N THR A 233 -4.34 15.38 5.39
CA THR A 233 -5.30 15.97 6.35
C THR A 233 -6.50 16.62 5.69
N ASP A 234 -6.37 17.01 4.41
CA ASP A 234 -7.45 17.64 3.65
C ASP A 234 -8.54 16.65 3.20
N PHE A 235 -8.24 15.36 3.20
CA PHE A 235 -9.15 14.34 2.69
C PHE A 235 -9.24 13.06 3.54
N LEU A 236 -8.45 12.95 4.62
CA LEU A 236 -8.50 11.82 5.55
C LEU A 236 -8.79 12.27 6.98
N THR A 237 -9.44 11.39 7.71
CA THR A 237 -9.69 11.51 9.14
C THR A 237 -8.74 10.60 9.92
N PRO A 238 -8.13 11.08 11.01
CA PRO A 238 -7.27 10.25 11.87
C PRO A 238 -8.00 9.03 12.39
N GLY A 239 -7.30 7.90 12.40
CA GLY A 239 -7.80 6.66 13.00
C GLY A 239 -7.67 6.63 14.52
N LYS A 240 -8.05 5.52 15.12
CA LYS A 240 -7.82 5.23 16.54
C LYS A 240 -6.43 4.62 16.71
N PRO A 241 -5.68 4.95 17.77
CA PRO A 241 -4.42 4.27 18.05
C PRO A 241 -4.70 2.79 18.37
N PRO A 242 -3.77 1.88 18.04
CA PRO A 242 -3.89 0.52 18.51
C PRO A 242 -3.77 0.51 20.04
N GLU A 243 -4.82 0.06 20.71
CA GLU A 243 -4.84 -0.07 22.17
C GLU A 243 -4.29 -1.43 22.61
N GLU A 244 -4.49 -2.43 21.75
CA GLU A 244 -4.05 -3.81 21.96
C GLU A 244 -3.30 -4.32 20.73
N GLY A 245 -2.37 -5.26 20.95
CA GLY A 245 -1.70 -5.95 19.84
C GLY A 245 -2.65 -6.88 19.09
N LEU A 246 -2.40 -7.05 17.80
CA LEU A 246 -3.11 -8.02 16.97
C LEU A 246 -2.76 -9.43 17.41
N VAL A 247 -3.78 -10.29 17.44
CA VAL A 247 -3.61 -11.73 17.62
C VAL A 247 -3.58 -12.38 16.24
N VAL A 248 -2.46 -13.00 15.90
CA VAL A 248 -2.31 -13.72 14.63
C VAL A 248 -2.41 -15.22 14.88
N PRO A 249 -3.28 -15.94 14.17
CA PRO A 249 -3.40 -17.37 14.34
C PRO A 249 -2.05 -18.08 14.16
N GLY A 250 -1.68 -18.92 15.14
CA GLY A 250 -0.42 -19.66 15.12
C GLY A 250 0.83 -18.90 15.57
N ILE A 251 0.73 -17.61 15.85
CA ILE A 251 1.81 -16.80 16.46
C ILE A 251 1.46 -16.58 17.94
N PRO A 252 2.31 -17.03 18.89
CA PRO A 252 1.98 -16.96 20.32
C PRO A 252 2.02 -15.53 20.86
N ASN A 253 2.77 -14.65 20.20
CA ASN A 253 3.00 -13.30 20.64
C ASN A 253 2.04 -12.32 19.99
N LYS A 254 1.52 -11.36 20.75
CA LYS A 254 0.75 -10.26 20.18
C LYS A 254 1.68 -9.38 19.32
N MET A 255 1.17 -8.99 18.17
CA MET A 255 1.84 -8.17 17.19
C MET A 255 1.31 -6.73 17.26
N ALA A 256 2.19 -5.76 17.45
CA ALA A 256 1.84 -4.36 17.24
C ALA A 256 2.02 -3.98 15.79
N VAL A 257 1.02 -3.32 15.21
CA VAL A 257 1.10 -2.77 13.85
C VAL A 257 1.07 -1.25 13.93
N LEU A 258 2.11 -0.62 13.41
CA LEU A 258 2.26 0.84 13.33
C LEU A 258 2.53 1.24 11.88
N PHE A 259 1.63 2.03 11.30
CA PHE A 259 1.79 2.49 9.92
C PHE A 259 2.60 3.78 9.85
N SER A 260 3.53 3.88 8.92
CA SER A 260 4.23 5.10 8.50
C SER A 260 4.37 6.16 9.61
N GLY A 261 3.58 7.24 9.57
CA GLY A 261 3.61 8.34 10.54
C GLY A 261 3.44 7.93 12.00
N ASP A 262 2.71 6.83 12.28
CA ASP A 262 2.57 6.31 13.65
C ASP A 262 3.92 5.89 14.22
N THR A 263 4.84 5.41 13.38
CA THR A 263 6.16 4.92 13.81
C THR A 263 7.09 6.02 14.28
N LEU A 264 6.88 7.25 13.83
CA LEU A 264 7.75 8.39 14.13
C LEU A 264 7.46 9.01 15.51
N LEU A 265 6.30 8.70 16.11
CA LEU A 265 5.86 9.33 17.35
C LEU A 265 6.06 8.43 18.58
N PRO A 266 6.77 8.89 19.64
CA PRO A 266 6.98 8.13 20.87
C PRO A 266 5.68 7.64 21.50
N ILE A 267 4.63 8.44 21.45
CA ILE A 267 3.33 8.12 22.05
C ILE A 267 2.70 6.85 21.46
N SER A 268 3.02 6.52 20.22
CA SER A 268 2.52 5.29 19.57
C SER A 268 3.09 4.03 20.23
N TYR A 269 4.25 4.12 20.83
CA TYR A 269 4.93 2.98 21.46
C TYR A 269 4.57 2.79 22.93
N THR A 270 4.17 3.85 23.65
CA THR A 270 3.94 3.80 25.10
C THR A 270 2.92 2.76 25.54
N ARG A 271 1.90 2.53 24.71
CA ARG A 271 0.83 1.56 25.00
C ARG A 271 1.20 0.13 24.56
N ILE A 272 1.85 0.00 23.40
CA ILE A 272 2.13 -1.31 22.80
C ILE A 272 3.37 -1.98 23.39
N ILE A 273 4.30 -1.21 23.95
CA ILE A 273 5.59 -1.72 24.44
C ILE A 273 5.42 -2.77 25.54
N GLN A 274 4.38 -2.66 26.35
CA GLN A 274 4.12 -3.56 27.49
C GLN A 274 3.33 -4.82 27.08
N VAL A 275 2.58 -4.75 25.98
CA VAL A 275 1.60 -5.81 25.62
C VAL A 275 1.99 -6.60 24.38
N THR A 276 3.09 -6.23 23.71
CA THR A 276 3.51 -6.89 22.45
C THR A 276 5.00 -7.19 22.45
N ASP A 277 5.37 -8.32 21.87
CA ASP A 277 6.75 -8.76 21.69
C ASP A 277 7.27 -8.59 20.25
N LEU A 278 6.39 -8.28 19.34
CA LEU A 278 6.67 -8.19 17.92
C LEU A 278 6.10 -6.89 17.36
N TRP A 279 6.96 -6.09 16.74
CA TRP A 279 6.56 -4.83 16.11
C TRP A 279 6.63 -4.95 14.61
N VAL A 280 5.54 -4.63 13.96
CA VAL A 280 5.40 -4.66 12.51
C VAL A 280 5.05 -3.27 12.01
N SER A 281 5.85 -2.77 11.09
CA SER A 281 5.73 -1.42 10.59
C SER A 281 5.64 -1.40 9.06
N PRO A 282 4.42 -1.56 8.52
CA PRO A 282 4.19 -1.24 7.13
C PRO A 282 4.43 0.26 6.92
N ALA A 283 5.29 0.62 5.97
CA ALA A 283 5.73 1.97 5.77
C ALA A 283 5.58 2.43 4.33
N PHE A 284 5.43 3.74 4.18
CA PHE A 284 5.32 4.44 2.91
C PHE A 284 6.00 5.80 3.05
N LYS A 285 6.79 6.16 2.07
CA LYS A 285 7.41 7.48 1.98
C LYS A 285 7.36 7.95 0.54
N LEU A 286 6.65 9.02 0.32
CA LEU A 286 6.60 9.69 -0.98
C LEU A 286 7.68 10.76 -1.02
N THR A 287 8.49 10.76 -2.07
CA THR A 287 9.53 11.77 -2.26
C THR A 287 9.76 12.03 -3.75
N THR A 288 10.19 13.23 -4.08
CA THR A 288 10.69 13.55 -5.41
C THR A 288 12.18 13.25 -5.55
N GLU A 289 12.86 12.99 -4.43
CA GLU A 289 14.29 12.71 -4.36
C GLU A 289 14.55 11.41 -3.60
N ASN A 290 15.73 10.83 -3.79
CA ASN A 290 16.16 9.67 -3.01
C ASN A 290 16.28 10.02 -1.52
N MET A 291 15.83 9.12 -0.65
CA MET A 291 15.87 9.31 0.81
C MET A 291 17.27 9.51 1.40
N ASP A 292 18.32 9.12 0.69
CA ASP A 292 19.70 9.35 1.13
C ASP A 292 20.14 10.81 0.98
N TYR A 293 19.49 11.55 0.11
CA TYR A 293 19.83 12.95 -0.19
C TYR A 293 18.75 13.93 0.26
N SER A 294 17.50 13.49 0.38
CA SER A 294 16.41 14.36 0.81
C SER A 294 16.51 14.64 2.31
N LYS A 295 16.33 15.90 2.69
CA LYS A 295 16.08 16.25 4.10
C LYS A 295 14.62 15.97 4.40
N LEU A 296 14.37 15.26 5.48
CA LEU A 296 13.00 15.09 5.97
C LEU A 296 12.54 16.41 6.56
N GLU A 297 11.62 17.10 5.91
CA GLU A 297 10.90 18.21 6.53
C GLU A 297 9.83 17.66 7.47
N ILE A 298 10.27 17.26 8.66
CA ILE A 298 9.42 16.65 9.68
C ILE A 298 8.27 17.56 10.08
N SER A 299 8.46 18.87 10.04
CA SER A 299 7.42 19.87 10.30
C SER A 299 6.26 19.84 9.29
N GLY A 300 6.53 19.40 8.04
CA GLY A 300 5.52 19.23 7.00
C GLY A 300 4.94 17.82 6.90
N GLU A 301 5.57 16.81 7.50
CA GLU A 301 5.18 15.42 7.31
C GLU A 301 4.21 14.88 8.35
N ILE A 302 4.17 15.44 9.56
CA ILE A 302 3.29 14.94 10.63
C ILE A 302 2.50 16.08 11.26
N GLN A 303 1.22 15.89 11.43
CA GLN A 303 0.24 16.84 11.97
C GLN A 303 0.51 17.30 13.44
N ASN A 304 1.66 17.12 14.01
CA ASN A 304 2.08 17.64 15.31
C ASN A 304 3.56 17.33 15.58
N PRO A 305 4.50 18.03 14.95
CA PRO A 305 5.92 17.74 15.10
C PRO A 305 6.46 17.96 16.51
N SER A 306 5.82 18.80 17.32
CA SER A 306 6.19 19.03 18.74
C SER A 306 6.13 17.77 19.62
N LYS A 307 5.44 16.72 19.18
CA LYS A 307 5.32 15.44 19.87
C LYS A 307 6.39 14.41 19.50
N SER A 308 7.26 14.73 18.55
CA SER A 308 8.21 13.77 17.95
C SER A 308 9.58 13.70 18.64
N ASN A 309 9.88 14.57 19.61
CA ASN A 309 11.19 14.71 20.27
C ASN A 309 12.36 15.06 19.32
N PHE A 310 12.06 15.73 18.19
CA PHE A 310 13.09 16.22 17.28
C PHE A 310 13.85 17.39 17.89
N LYS A 311 15.16 17.40 17.69
CA LYS A 311 16.05 18.51 18.06
C LYS A 311 16.48 19.26 16.81
N GLU A 312 16.88 20.52 16.95
CA GLU A 312 17.40 21.33 15.84
C GLU A 312 18.60 20.65 15.13
N SER A 313 19.44 19.94 15.87
CA SER A 313 20.55 19.15 15.31
C SER A 313 20.11 18.02 14.36
N ASP A 314 18.88 17.59 14.46
CA ASP A 314 18.36 16.51 13.60
C ASP A 314 18.05 16.99 12.18
N SER A 315 17.97 18.32 11.97
CA SER A 315 17.79 18.91 10.63
C SER A 315 18.96 18.66 9.67
N LEU A 316 20.10 18.22 10.19
CA LEU A 316 21.28 17.86 9.39
C LEU A 316 21.24 16.42 8.88
N LEU A 317 20.35 15.59 9.41
CA LEU A 317 20.23 14.18 9.05
C LEU A 317 19.49 14.03 7.71
N THR A 318 19.86 12.99 6.95
CA THR A 318 19.10 12.56 5.77
C THR A 318 17.75 11.97 6.21
N SER A 319 16.82 11.88 5.29
CA SER A 319 15.52 11.23 5.56
C SER A 319 15.69 9.80 6.08
N ARG A 320 16.69 9.07 5.57
CA ARG A 320 17.01 7.72 6.03
C ARG A 320 17.47 7.72 7.49
N GLU A 321 18.42 8.55 7.83
CA GLU A 321 18.95 8.64 9.19
C GLU A 321 17.89 9.05 10.20
N LEU A 322 17.03 10.01 9.83
CA LEU A 322 15.90 10.42 10.64
C LEU A 322 14.91 9.28 10.84
N TRP A 323 14.56 8.59 9.76
CA TRP A 323 13.65 7.45 9.85
C TRP A 323 14.23 6.35 10.73
N ASN A 324 15.50 6.00 10.56
CA ASN A 324 16.19 5.04 11.41
C ASN A 324 16.22 5.46 12.89
N LYS A 325 16.41 6.75 13.17
CA LYS A 325 16.48 7.27 14.51
C LYS A 325 15.13 7.31 15.22
N PHE A 326 14.08 7.70 14.52
CA PHE A 326 12.79 8.03 15.14
C PHE A 326 11.68 7.00 14.91
N SER A 327 11.81 6.13 13.91
CA SER A 327 10.84 5.07 13.66
C SER A 327 11.19 3.77 14.41
N THR A 328 10.58 2.68 14.02
CA THR A 328 10.69 1.37 14.68
C THR A 328 12.13 0.92 14.94
N PRO A 329 13.11 1.03 14.02
CA PRO A 329 14.50 0.68 14.29
C PRO A 329 15.10 1.42 15.50
N GLY A 330 14.99 2.75 15.52
CA GLY A 330 15.55 3.57 16.62
C GLY A 330 14.82 3.38 17.93
N ARG A 331 13.51 3.18 17.90
CA ARG A 331 12.72 2.88 19.10
C ARG A 331 13.05 1.51 19.66
N HIS A 332 13.29 0.53 18.78
CA HIS A 332 13.70 -0.81 19.18
C HIS A 332 15.06 -0.81 19.89
N ALA A 333 16.01 0.01 19.47
CA ALA A 333 17.33 0.10 20.07
C ALA A 333 17.29 0.43 21.59
N SER A 334 16.23 1.14 22.03
CA SER A 334 16.01 1.44 23.47
C SER A 334 15.31 0.30 24.23
N THR A 335 14.88 -0.76 23.54
CA THR A 335 14.05 -1.83 24.12
C THR A 335 14.50 -3.24 23.73
N SER A 336 15.75 -3.51 23.65
CA SER A 336 16.47 -4.68 23.08
C SER A 336 15.82 -6.09 23.20
N SER A 337 14.67 -6.19 23.86
CA SER A 337 13.95 -7.47 24.10
C SER A 337 12.93 -7.85 23.05
N LYS A 338 12.63 -6.99 22.07
CA LYS A 338 11.55 -7.17 21.08
C LYS A 338 12.14 -7.41 19.70
N SER A 339 11.44 -8.20 18.87
CA SER A 339 11.74 -8.32 17.43
C SER A 339 10.92 -7.31 16.64
N TYR A 340 11.45 -6.83 15.53
CA TYR A 340 10.67 -5.99 14.64
C TYR A 340 10.93 -6.30 13.19
N ILE A 341 9.97 -5.91 12.35
CA ILE A 341 10.06 -5.90 10.90
C ILE A 341 9.38 -4.64 10.35
N GLN A 342 10.09 -3.90 9.51
CA GLN A 342 9.58 -2.72 8.82
C GLN A 342 9.67 -2.96 7.33
N VAL A 343 8.58 -2.69 6.60
CA VAL A 343 8.49 -2.94 5.17
C VAL A 343 7.97 -1.71 4.44
N PHE A 344 8.69 -1.30 3.40
CA PHE A 344 8.34 -0.15 2.57
C PHE A 344 7.71 -0.54 1.25
N LEU A 345 6.85 0.33 0.75
CA LEU A 345 6.43 0.33 -0.65
C LEU A 345 7.51 1.01 -1.49
N ASN A 346 8.02 0.32 -2.50
CA ASN A 346 8.92 0.90 -3.50
C ASN A 346 8.23 0.99 -4.86
N GLY A 347 8.75 1.86 -5.72
CA GLY A 347 8.21 2.06 -7.06
C GLY A 347 8.39 3.45 -7.62
N GLU A 348 7.79 3.67 -8.77
CA GLU A 348 7.72 4.98 -9.42
C GLU A 348 6.26 5.28 -9.77
N PHE A 349 5.74 6.39 -9.26
CA PHE A 349 4.39 6.86 -9.51
C PHE A 349 4.46 8.27 -10.07
N TYR A 350 4.47 8.36 -11.40
CA TYR A 350 4.59 9.62 -12.13
C TYR A 350 5.93 10.33 -11.83
N ASP A 351 5.92 11.54 -11.33
CA ASP A 351 7.08 12.32 -10.88
C ASP A 351 7.54 12.01 -9.45
N TYR A 352 6.85 11.06 -8.76
CA TYR A 352 7.22 10.63 -7.41
C TYR A 352 7.97 9.30 -7.43
N LYS A 353 8.98 9.21 -6.58
CA LYS A 353 9.74 8.00 -6.33
C LYS A 353 9.43 7.47 -4.94
N LEU A 354 9.32 6.16 -4.85
CA LEU A 354 9.24 5.40 -3.62
C LEU A 354 10.53 4.57 -3.55
N ASP A 355 11.56 5.14 -2.92
CA ASP A 355 12.89 4.55 -2.84
C ASP A 355 13.30 4.48 -1.37
N SER A 356 12.79 3.47 -0.70
CA SER A 356 13.00 3.25 0.72
C SER A 356 13.52 1.84 0.96
N TRP A 357 13.93 1.54 2.17
CA TRP A 357 14.48 0.23 2.50
C TRP A 357 13.76 -0.41 3.68
N SER A 358 13.45 -1.66 3.53
CA SER A 358 12.90 -2.48 4.60
C SER A 358 14.00 -2.97 5.51
N CYS A 359 13.66 -3.24 6.76
CA CYS A 359 14.60 -3.74 7.74
C CYS A 359 13.91 -4.62 8.78
N ALA A 360 14.69 -5.48 9.43
CA ALA A 360 14.20 -6.29 10.53
C ALA A 360 15.31 -6.55 11.56
N ASN A 361 14.90 -6.91 12.77
CA ASN A 361 15.77 -7.41 13.82
C ASN A 361 15.08 -8.56 14.53
N SER A 362 15.83 -9.63 14.77
CA SER A 362 15.39 -10.75 15.58
C SER A 362 15.95 -10.64 17.00
N LYS A 363 15.06 -10.76 17.98
CA LYS A 363 15.45 -10.85 19.39
C LYS A 363 16.52 -11.92 19.65
N SER A 364 16.46 -13.03 18.94
CA SER A 364 17.36 -14.16 19.14
C SER A 364 18.75 -13.99 18.53
N SER A 365 18.88 -13.19 17.47
CA SER A 365 20.14 -13.04 16.73
C SER A 365 20.93 -11.80 17.13
N GLY A 366 20.29 -10.80 17.73
CA GLY A 366 20.91 -9.49 18.01
C GLY A 366 21.35 -8.75 16.74
N ARG A 367 21.11 -9.34 15.54
CA ARG A 367 21.53 -8.80 14.26
C ARG A 367 20.37 -8.04 13.61
N GLN A 368 20.66 -6.82 13.22
CA GLN A 368 19.78 -5.99 12.43
C GLN A 368 20.17 -6.13 10.95
N GLU A 369 19.19 -6.43 10.10
CA GLU A 369 19.36 -6.46 8.65
C GLU A 369 18.65 -5.26 8.06
N PHE A 370 19.32 -4.58 7.16
CA PHE A 370 18.77 -3.55 6.29
C PHE A 370 18.87 -4.04 4.86
N ILE A 371 17.80 -3.83 4.09
CA ILE A 371 17.86 -3.97 2.64
C ILE A 371 18.47 -2.70 2.10
N GLU A 372 19.58 -2.81 1.38
CA GLU A 372 20.19 -1.65 0.76
C GLU A 372 19.22 -0.98 -0.23
N PRO A 373 19.19 0.35 -0.27
CA PRO A 373 18.34 1.08 -1.19
C PRO A 373 18.84 0.89 -2.60
N ARG A 374 18.11 0.10 -3.34
CA ARG A 374 18.22 -0.01 -4.79
C ARG A 374 16.81 0.16 -5.32
N LYS A 375 16.67 0.56 -6.59
CA LYS A 375 15.39 0.51 -7.29
C LYS A 375 14.93 -0.96 -7.44
N THR A 376 14.65 -1.63 -6.33
CA THR A 376 14.45 -3.08 -6.32
C THR A 376 13.34 -3.46 -5.38
N SER A 377 12.74 -4.59 -5.65
CA SER A 377 11.90 -5.28 -4.69
C SER A 377 12.75 -6.07 -3.69
N ALA A 378 12.19 -6.41 -2.56
CA ALA A 378 12.86 -7.24 -1.56
C ALA A 378 11.89 -8.15 -0.82
N ILE A 379 12.43 -9.27 -0.34
CA ILE A 379 11.71 -10.23 0.53
C ILE A 379 12.58 -10.48 1.75
N LEU A 380 12.06 -10.14 2.90
CA LEU A 380 12.75 -10.24 4.18
C LEU A 380 12.01 -11.24 5.08
N ASN A 381 12.64 -12.37 5.36
CA ASN A 381 12.10 -13.39 6.26
C ASN A 381 12.63 -13.21 7.68
N LEU A 382 11.75 -13.03 8.64
CA LEU A 382 12.07 -12.98 10.07
C LEU A 382 11.57 -14.25 10.75
N ASN A 383 12.48 -15.12 11.14
CA ASN A 383 12.18 -16.32 11.95
C ASN A 383 11.92 -15.91 13.41
N LEU A 384 10.87 -16.49 14.02
CA LEU A 384 10.40 -16.16 15.38
C LEU A 384 10.78 -17.20 16.41
#